data_9c7a4868f1bb6b6caabbf4a548d496a6
#
_entry.id   9c7a4868f1bb6b6caabbf4a548d496a6
#
_cell.length_a   1.000
_cell.length_b   1.000
_cell.length_c   1.000
_cell.angle_alpha   90.00
_cell.angle_beta   90.00
_cell.angle_gamma   90.00
#
_symmetry.space_group_name_H-M   'P 1'
#
loop_
_entity.id
_entity.type
_entity.pdbx_description
1 polymer ?
#
loop_
_entity_poly.entity_id
_entity_poly.type
_entity_poly.pdbx_seq_one_letter_code
_entity_poly.pdbx_strand_id
1 'polypeptide(L)'
;MADADQERSGSPEVDGNTLVAMSLARAGVDRMFGVVGIPVTSLANRAVALGVRFIAFHNEQSAGYAASAYGYLTGRPGVLLTVSGPGCVHGLAGLSNAAANAWPMVLISGSSDQSFIGRGDFQELDQIAAVKPFSKFSAKATDISRIPASVFSVIDWAVAGRPGGTYLDLPSDVLHQTVSESEAERLIIQAENGRNKELIEKPRINYSEIQKAVELLRKAQRPLIVFGKGAAYARAENGLRKLVESTGIPFLPTPMGKGLLSDTHELAATAARSLAIGKCDVALVVGARLNWLMHFGEPPKWSKDVKFILVDVCKEEIDLRKPSLGIVGDAKDVVEKLHKEIKDDPFCLGKTHPWVEAIKNKVKENVAKMEVQLAKEVVPFNFLTPMKIIRDAILGVGSPAPILVSEGANTMDVGRSVLVQTEPRTRLDAGTWGTMGVGLGYCIAAAVASPDRLVVAVEGDSGFGFSAMEVETLARYQLPVVVIVFNNGGVYGGDRRNPDEITGPYKKDPAPTSFVPGAAYHVLIEAFGGKGYLAGTPDELKSALAESFSARKPTVINVTIDPYAGAESGRLQHKN
;
A
#
# COMPACT_ATOMS: atom_id res chain seq x y z
N MET A 1 58.67 39.88 12.61
CA MET A 1 57.23 40.16 12.83
C MET A 1 56.54 38.87 12.59
N ALA A 2 56.15 38.20 13.66
CA ALA A 2 55.45 36.93 13.60
C ALA A 2 53.92 37.24 13.59
N ASP A 3 53.29 36.94 12.48
CA ASP A 3 51.84 36.93 12.43
C ASP A 3 51.32 35.67 13.12
N ALA A 4 50.61 35.92 14.18
CA ALA A 4 49.93 34.87 14.94
C ALA A 4 48.71 34.40 14.15
N ASP A 5 48.80 33.22 13.59
CA ASP A 5 47.62 32.42 13.21
C ASP A 5 46.82 32.13 14.48
N GLN A 6 45.80 32.93 14.72
CA GLN A 6 44.75 32.57 15.66
C GLN A 6 43.93 31.42 15.04
N GLU A 7 44.29 30.16 15.36
CA GLU A 7 43.40 29.02 15.23
C GLU A 7 42.08 29.36 15.94
N ARG A 8 41.03 29.60 15.16
CA ARG A 8 39.66 29.58 15.65
C ARG A 8 39.33 28.15 16.05
N SER A 9 39.63 27.77 17.27
CA SER A 9 39.10 26.55 17.89
C SER A 9 37.62 26.74 18.23
N GLY A 10 36.76 26.92 17.23
CA GLY A 10 35.34 26.80 17.40
C GLY A 10 35.01 25.30 17.41
N SER A 11 34.26 24.83 18.43
CA SER A 11 33.67 23.50 18.38
C SER A 11 32.90 23.33 17.05
N PRO A 12 32.94 22.14 16.41
CA PRO A 12 32.20 21.92 15.18
C PRO A 12 30.72 22.34 15.30
N GLU A 13 30.22 23.10 14.34
CA GLU A 13 28.85 23.55 14.32
C GLU A 13 27.98 22.57 13.50
N VAL A 14 26.76 22.34 13.97
CA VAL A 14 25.72 21.52 13.34
C VAL A 14 24.57 22.43 12.91
N ASP A 15 24.27 22.49 11.61
CA ASP A 15 23.14 23.23 11.10
C ASP A 15 21.81 22.45 11.26
N GLY A 16 20.69 23.15 11.09
CA GLY A 16 19.35 22.53 11.20
C GLY A 16 19.15 21.36 10.26
N ASN A 17 19.68 21.40 9.02
CA ASN A 17 19.63 20.27 8.08
C ASN A 17 20.32 19.02 8.64
N THR A 18 21.51 19.20 9.20
CA THR A 18 22.27 18.11 9.82
C THR A 18 21.53 17.57 11.05
N LEU A 19 20.98 18.46 11.89
CA LEU A 19 20.25 18.06 13.10
C LEU A 19 18.97 17.25 12.78
N VAL A 20 18.23 17.63 11.71
CA VAL A 20 17.10 16.82 11.21
C VAL A 20 17.59 15.44 10.77
N ALA A 21 18.65 15.37 9.96
CA ALA A 21 19.20 14.11 9.47
C ALA A 21 19.69 13.20 10.61
N MET A 22 20.41 13.75 11.61
CA MET A 22 20.82 13.03 12.82
C MET A 22 19.61 12.50 13.60
N SER A 23 18.57 13.32 13.78
CA SER A 23 17.34 12.93 14.49
C SER A 23 16.59 11.82 13.77
N LEU A 24 16.49 11.86 12.43
CA LEU A 24 15.88 10.80 11.62
C LEU A 24 16.66 9.48 11.72
N ALA A 25 18.00 9.54 11.60
CA ALA A 25 18.86 8.38 11.74
C ALA A 25 18.73 7.76 13.15
N ARG A 26 18.74 8.59 14.20
CA ARG A 26 18.56 8.18 15.59
C ARG A 26 17.18 7.55 15.84
N ALA A 27 16.14 8.03 15.16
CA ALA A 27 14.78 7.47 15.21
C ALA A 27 14.63 6.15 14.41
N GLY A 28 15.69 5.68 13.76
CA GLY A 28 15.72 4.43 13.01
C GLY A 28 15.19 4.54 11.58
N VAL A 29 15.12 5.74 11.01
CA VAL A 29 14.80 5.95 9.59
C VAL A 29 16.00 5.50 8.75
N ASP A 30 15.79 4.52 7.90
CA ASP A 30 16.81 3.94 7.03
C ASP A 30 16.58 4.23 5.54
N ARG A 31 15.39 4.72 5.20
CA ARG A 31 14.97 5.04 3.82
C ARG A 31 14.14 6.32 3.79
N MET A 32 14.41 7.13 2.78
CA MET A 32 13.61 8.30 2.43
C MET A 32 13.28 8.26 0.94
N PHE A 33 12.14 8.81 0.58
CA PHE A 33 11.63 8.96 -0.78
C PHE A 33 11.35 10.44 -1.02
N GLY A 34 11.51 10.94 -2.23
CA GLY A 34 11.14 12.32 -2.48
C GLY A 34 11.71 12.95 -3.74
N VAL A 35 11.42 14.24 -3.87
CA VAL A 35 11.99 15.13 -4.87
C VAL A 35 12.67 16.26 -4.14
N VAL A 36 13.97 16.46 -4.43
CA VAL A 36 14.79 17.48 -3.77
C VAL A 36 14.74 18.82 -4.49
N GLY A 37 14.97 19.88 -3.74
CA GLY A 37 15.05 21.26 -4.20
C GLY A 37 15.24 22.19 -3.00
N ILE A 38 15.02 23.49 -3.19
CA ILE A 38 15.13 24.49 -2.11
C ILE A 38 13.93 24.33 -1.15
N PRO A 39 14.15 24.31 0.19
CA PRO A 39 15.42 24.42 0.93
C PRO A 39 15.98 23.06 1.40
N VAL A 40 15.45 21.91 0.94
CA VAL A 40 15.69 20.58 1.54
C VAL A 40 16.79 19.73 0.87
N THR A 41 17.46 20.24 -0.18
CA THR A 41 18.56 19.49 -0.84
C THR A 41 19.67 19.16 0.13
N SER A 42 20.06 20.12 0.98
CA SER A 42 21.09 19.91 2.00
C SER A 42 20.68 18.84 3.01
N LEU A 43 19.44 18.85 3.46
CA LEU A 43 18.88 17.81 4.34
C LEU A 43 19.02 16.41 3.72
N ALA A 44 18.62 16.24 2.46
CA ALA A 44 18.74 14.95 1.77
C ALA A 44 20.20 14.48 1.71
N ASN A 45 21.14 15.37 1.36
CA ASN A 45 22.56 15.06 1.31
C ASN A 45 23.13 14.68 2.69
N ARG A 46 22.73 15.39 3.75
CA ARG A 46 23.14 15.06 5.14
C ARG A 46 22.59 13.71 5.58
N ALA A 47 21.32 13.41 5.26
CA ALA A 47 20.73 12.11 5.55
C ALA A 47 21.48 10.96 4.87
N VAL A 48 21.84 11.12 3.59
CA VAL A 48 22.66 10.14 2.84
C VAL A 48 24.03 9.95 3.49
N ALA A 49 24.68 11.03 3.89
CA ALA A 49 25.99 10.97 4.57
C ALA A 49 25.92 10.22 5.91
N LEU A 50 24.76 10.21 6.57
CA LEU A 50 24.49 9.46 7.82
C LEU A 50 23.94 8.04 7.59
N GLY A 51 23.96 7.55 6.35
CA GLY A 51 23.56 6.17 6.01
C GLY A 51 22.07 5.97 5.71
N VAL A 52 21.27 7.02 5.66
CA VAL A 52 19.87 6.95 5.21
C VAL A 52 19.83 6.88 3.69
N ARG A 53 19.33 5.81 3.14
CA ARG A 53 19.22 5.69 1.67
C ARG A 53 18.10 6.57 1.15
N PHE A 54 18.43 7.54 0.29
CA PHE A 54 17.45 8.40 -0.36
C PHE A 54 17.11 7.86 -1.75
N ILE A 55 15.84 7.62 -2.02
CA ILE A 55 15.31 7.20 -3.33
C ILE A 55 14.67 8.44 -3.96
N ALA A 56 15.35 9.02 -4.94
CA ALA A 56 14.87 10.19 -5.65
C ALA A 56 13.88 9.81 -6.76
N PHE A 57 12.78 10.55 -6.81
CA PHE A 57 11.68 10.37 -7.76
C PHE A 57 11.59 11.54 -8.74
N HIS A 58 10.77 11.41 -9.76
CA HIS A 58 10.40 12.49 -10.68
C HIS A 58 9.14 13.23 -10.24
N ASN A 59 8.32 12.59 -9.38
CA ASN A 59 7.04 13.13 -8.94
C ASN A 59 6.79 12.81 -7.46
N GLU A 60 6.42 13.83 -6.68
CA GLU A 60 6.15 13.71 -5.24
C GLU A 60 4.94 12.83 -4.94
N GLN A 61 3.96 12.72 -5.83
CA GLN A 61 2.82 11.82 -5.66
C GLN A 61 3.31 10.36 -5.64
N SER A 62 4.10 9.96 -6.65
CA SER A 62 4.69 8.63 -6.74
C SER A 62 5.61 8.33 -5.55
N ALA A 63 6.44 9.31 -5.15
CA ALA A 63 7.30 9.20 -3.97
C ALA A 63 6.48 9.02 -2.68
N GLY A 64 5.36 9.73 -2.55
CA GLY A 64 4.43 9.62 -1.41
C GLY A 64 3.72 8.28 -1.36
N TYR A 65 3.32 7.74 -2.51
CA TYR A 65 2.78 6.39 -2.59
C TYR A 65 3.83 5.36 -2.17
N ALA A 66 5.09 5.53 -2.61
CA ALA A 66 6.18 4.67 -2.19
C ALA A 66 6.41 4.75 -0.66
N ALA A 67 6.48 5.94 -0.08
CA ALA A 67 6.64 6.11 1.36
C ALA A 67 5.51 5.42 2.14
N SER A 68 4.24 5.59 1.72
CA SER A 68 3.10 4.96 2.37
C SER A 68 3.13 3.42 2.28
N ALA A 69 3.47 2.86 1.12
CA ALA A 69 3.59 1.42 0.92
C ALA A 69 4.78 0.82 1.69
N TYR A 70 5.92 1.54 1.74
CA TYR A 70 7.06 1.16 2.56
C TYR A 70 6.67 1.03 4.04
N GLY A 71 5.89 1.98 4.54
CA GLY A 71 5.35 1.95 5.90
C GLY A 71 4.51 0.70 6.17
N TYR A 72 3.63 0.33 5.24
CA TYR A 72 2.84 -0.90 5.35
C TYR A 72 3.70 -2.17 5.34
N LEU A 73 4.65 -2.25 4.40
CA LEU A 73 5.49 -3.44 4.22
C LEU A 73 6.43 -3.67 5.40
N THR A 74 7.03 -2.60 5.93
CA THR A 74 8.04 -2.70 7.00
C THR A 74 7.46 -2.60 8.40
N GLY A 75 6.31 -1.94 8.58
CA GLY A 75 5.75 -1.58 9.89
C GLY A 75 6.42 -0.35 10.52
N ARG A 76 7.36 0.30 9.82
CA ARG A 76 8.04 1.55 10.20
C ARG A 76 7.59 2.67 9.28
N PRO A 77 7.42 3.93 9.75
CA PRO A 77 6.97 5.00 8.88
C PRO A 77 7.90 5.19 7.68
N GLY A 78 7.32 5.21 6.47
CA GLY A 78 8.05 5.68 5.30
C GLY A 78 8.13 7.20 5.32
N VAL A 79 9.28 7.77 4.96
CA VAL A 79 9.51 9.22 4.97
C VAL A 79 9.49 9.76 3.56
N LEU A 80 8.59 10.71 3.30
CA LEU A 80 8.56 11.51 2.08
C LEU A 80 9.17 12.87 2.36
N LEU A 81 10.15 13.28 1.56
CA LEU A 81 10.75 14.62 1.61
C LEU A 81 10.34 15.42 0.37
N THR A 82 9.83 16.64 0.57
CA THR A 82 9.44 17.55 -0.50
C THR A 82 9.98 18.97 -0.27
N VAL A 83 10.03 19.74 -1.34
CA VAL A 83 10.23 21.19 -1.26
C VAL A 83 8.99 21.90 -0.67
N SER A 84 9.09 23.21 -0.50
CA SER A 84 8.01 24.08 -0.01
C SER A 84 6.84 24.14 -0.99
N GLY A 85 5.69 24.66 -0.53
CA GLY A 85 4.53 25.03 -1.35
C GLY A 85 4.10 23.95 -2.32
N PRO A 86 4.40 24.08 -3.63
CA PRO A 86 4.00 23.11 -4.66
C PRO A 86 4.41 21.68 -4.36
N GLY A 87 5.63 21.45 -3.85
CA GLY A 87 6.10 20.11 -3.51
C GLY A 87 5.30 19.50 -2.36
N CYS A 88 4.98 20.29 -1.32
CA CYS A 88 4.09 19.86 -0.25
C CYS A 88 2.71 19.49 -0.80
N VAL A 89 2.13 20.32 -1.67
CA VAL A 89 0.81 20.07 -2.30
C VAL A 89 0.81 18.77 -3.09
N HIS A 90 1.84 18.49 -3.90
CA HIS A 90 1.97 17.21 -4.58
C HIS A 90 2.11 16.03 -3.59
N GLY A 91 2.82 16.24 -2.49
CA GLY A 91 2.98 15.23 -1.42
C GLY A 91 1.68 14.86 -0.70
N LEU A 92 0.64 15.73 -0.74
CA LEU A 92 -0.67 15.45 -0.14
C LEU A 92 -1.33 14.19 -0.70
N ALA A 93 -1.07 13.84 -1.96
CA ALA A 93 -1.58 12.61 -2.55
C ALA A 93 -1.09 11.36 -1.78
N GLY A 94 0.20 11.31 -1.45
CA GLY A 94 0.77 10.24 -0.63
C GLY A 94 0.22 10.24 0.79
N LEU A 95 0.10 11.42 1.40
CA LEU A 95 -0.41 11.59 2.76
C LEU A 95 -1.88 11.13 2.87
N SER A 96 -2.73 11.51 1.90
CA SER A 96 -4.14 11.09 1.84
C SER A 96 -4.27 9.57 1.63
N ASN A 97 -3.42 8.99 0.78
CA ASN A 97 -3.37 7.55 0.57
C ASN A 97 -2.97 6.80 1.86
N ALA A 98 -1.98 7.30 2.59
CA ALA A 98 -1.57 6.76 3.88
C ALA A 98 -2.70 6.82 4.91
N ALA A 99 -3.40 7.96 5.03
CA ALA A 99 -4.54 8.13 5.92
C ALA A 99 -5.69 7.17 5.58
N ALA A 100 -6.09 7.10 4.31
CA ALA A 100 -7.19 6.24 3.87
C ALA A 100 -6.87 4.75 4.05
N ASN A 101 -5.61 4.34 3.87
CA ASN A 101 -5.18 2.96 4.00
C ASN A 101 -4.74 2.57 5.43
N ALA A 102 -4.62 3.52 6.34
CA ALA A 102 -4.06 3.33 7.68
C ALA A 102 -2.63 2.76 7.62
N TRP A 103 -1.77 3.41 6.84
CA TRP A 103 -0.35 3.08 6.68
C TRP A 103 0.52 4.16 7.31
N PRO A 104 1.57 3.81 8.04
CA PRO A 104 2.41 4.81 8.68
C PRO A 104 3.31 5.53 7.67
N MET A 105 3.23 6.85 7.64
CA MET A 105 4.01 7.71 6.75
C MET A 105 4.30 9.05 7.43
N VAL A 106 5.47 9.61 7.18
CA VAL A 106 5.82 10.99 7.55
C VAL A 106 6.08 11.79 6.28
N LEU A 107 5.35 12.88 6.08
CA LEU A 107 5.67 13.90 5.09
C LEU A 107 6.50 14.99 5.78
N ILE A 108 7.70 15.23 5.27
CA ILE A 108 8.57 16.35 5.69
C ILE A 108 8.67 17.30 4.52
N SER A 109 8.32 18.57 4.75
CA SER A 109 8.49 19.60 3.72
C SER A 109 9.32 20.75 4.26
N GLY A 110 10.15 21.33 3.40
CA GLY A 110 10.64 22.68 3.65
C GLY A 110 9.49 23.68 3.64
N SER A 111 9.69 24.84 4.22
CA SER A 111 8.79 25.99 4.10
C SER A 111 9.58 27.30 4.01
N SER A 112 8.94 28.38 3.60
CA SER A 112 9.52 29.71 3.52
C SER A 112 9.97 30.21 4.90
N ASP A 113 10.83 31.22 4.90
CA ASP A 113 11.33 31.85 6.12
C ASP A 113 10.18 32.40 6.96
N GLN A 114 10.21 32.15 8.27
CA GLN A 114 9.15 32.56 9.18
C GLN A 114 8.95 34.08 9.20
N SER A 115 10.03 34.85 9.01
CA SER A 115 10.00 36.33 8.99
C SER A 115 9.33 36.90 7.74
N PHE A 116 9.11 36.10 6.70
CA PHE A 116 8.52 36.54 5.43
C PHE A 116 7.08 36.07 5.20
N ILE A 117 6.50 35.37 6.18
CA ILE A 117 5.12 34.89 6.09
C ILE A 117 4.15 36.04 5.82
N GLY A 118 3.27 35.88 4.83
CA GLY A 118 2.30 36.88 4.38
C GLY A 118 2.88 37.94 3.45
N ARG A 119 4.15 37.79 3.02
CA ARG A 119 4.82 38.75 2.15
C ARG A 119 5.00 38.26 0.70
N GLY A 120 4.56 37.02 0.40
CA GLY A 120 4.72 36.39 -0.91
C GLY A 120 6.14 35.86 -1.14
N ASP A 121 6.72 35.25 -0.12
CA ASP A 121 8.03 34.60 -0.20
C ASP A 121 8.00 33.40 -1.14
N PHE A 122 9.20 32.94 -1.55
CA PHE A 122 9.35 31.80 -2.48
C PHE A 122 8.62 30.55 -1.97
N GLN A 123 7.66 30.07 -2.76
CA GLN A 123 6.84 28.88 -2.46
C GLN A 123 6.11 28.96 -1.09
N GLU A 124 5.74 30.17 -0.65
CA GLU A 124 4.97 30.38 0.57
C GLU A 124 3.61 29.67 0.51
N LEU A 125 3.30 28.92 1.56
CA LEU A 125 2.01 28.27 1.78
C LEU A 125 1.81 28.01 3.28
N ASP A 126 0.59 28.19 3.78
CA ASP A 126 0.22 27.62 5.08
C ASP A 126 0.08 26.08 4.97
N GLN A 127 1.22 25.42 5.08
CA GLN A 127 1.31 23.98 4.88
C GLN A 127 0.65 23.19 6.01
N ILE A 128 0.67 23.71 7.24
CA ILE A 128 -0.02 23.09 8.39
C ILE A 128 -1.54 23.04 8.13
N ALA A 129 -2.14 24.13 7.63
CA ALA A 129 -3.54 24.13 7.25
C ALA A 129 -3.84 23.22 6.06
N ALA A 130 -2.95 23.21 5.06
CA ALA A 130 -3.13 22.39 3.86
C ALA A 130 -3.11 20.88 4.14
N VAL A 131 -2.25 20.40 5.06
CA VAL A 131 -2.15 18.97 5.39
C VAL A 131 -3.20 18.50 6.39
N LYS A 132 -3.85 19.39 7.11
CA LYS A 132 -4.75 19.09 8.23
C LYS A 132 -5.81 18.01 7.93
N PRO A 133 -6.47 17.98 6.76
CA PRO A 133 -7.48 16.96 6.45
C PRO A 133 -6.93 15.53 6.31
N PHE A 134 -5.63 15.38 6.06
CA PHE A 134 -4.99 14.12 5.74
C PHE A 134 -3.97 13.66 6.79
N SER A 135 -3.61 14.55 7.73
CA SER A 135 -2.61 14.29 8.75
C SER A 135 -3.28 14.02 10.10
N LYS A 136 -2.87 12.94 10.76
CA LYS A 136 -3.32 12.67 12.14
C LYS A 136 -2.55 13.47 13.19
N PHE A 137 -1.36 13.98 12.82
CA PHE A 137 -0.52 14.85 13.65
C PHE A 137 0.38 15.69 12.75
N SER A 138 0.55 16.97 13.09
CA SER A 138 1.43 17.89 12.37
C SER A 138 2.26 18.69 13.36
N ALA A 139 3.53 18.89 13.04
CA ALA A 139 4.45 19.72 13.81
C ALA A 139 5.16 20.72 12.90
N LYS A 140 5.50 21.90 13.44
CA LYS A 140 6.39 22.87 12.83
C LYS A 140 7.56 23.12 13.77
N ALA A 141 8.78 22.95 13.27
CA ALA A 141 9.97 23.33 14.02
C ALA A 141 10.16 24.85 13.94
N THR A 142 9.90 25.55 15.02
CA THR A 142 9.96 27.02 15.06
C THR A 142 11.36 27.57 15.31
N ASP A 143 12.26 26.73 15.80
CA ASP A 143 13.67 27.00 16.01
C ASP A 143 14.45 25.67 16.01
N ILE A 144 15.78 25.75 15.90
CA ILE A 144 16.64 24.57 15.81
C ILE A 144 16.51 23.63 17.01
N SER A 145 16.26 24.15 18.22
CA SER A 145 16.14 23.33 19.43
C SER A 145 14.91 22.43 19.43
N ARG A 146 13.88 22.78 18.63
CA ARG A 146 12.65 22.01 18.49
C ARG A 146 12.74 20.88 17.49
N ILE A 147 13.76 20.87 16.63
CA ILE A 147 13.89 19.89 15.55
C ILE A 147 13.83 18.44 16.07
N PRO A 148 14.66 17.99 17.03
CA PRO A 148 14.67 16.58 17.43
C PRO A 148 13.31 16.13 18.01
N ALA A 149 12.72 16.94 18.90
CA ALA A 149 11.43 16.61 19.49
C ALA A 149 10.31 16.51 18.43
N SER A 150 10.32 17.41 17.45
CA SER A 150 9.35 17.38 16.34
C SER A 150 9.50 16.13 15.47
N VAL A 151 10.76 15.75 15.15
CA VAL A 151 11.07 14.54 14.37
C VAL A 151 10.57 13.27 15.09
N PHE A 152 10.91 13.10 16.37
CA PHE A 152 10.44 11.93 17.14
C PHE A 152 8.91 11.90 17.24
N SER A 153 8.28 13.05 17.48
CA SER A 153 6.82 13.14 17.60
C SER A 153 6.10 12.70 16.33
N VAL A 154 6.49 13.19 15.15
CA VAL A 154 5.82 12.80 13.89
C VAL A 154 6.01 11.31 13.59
N ILE A 155 7.15 10.72 13.93
CA ILE A 155 7.43 9.29 13.76
C ILE A 155 6.55 8.46 14.71
N ASP A 156 6.47 8.83 15.99
CA ASP A 156 5.68 8.11 16.98
C ASP A 156 4.19 8.17 16.66
N TRP A 157 3.68 9.35 16.32
CA TRP A 157 2.28 9.52 15.92
C TRP A 157 1.92 8.76 14.65
N ALA A 158 2.85 8.58 13.71
CA ALA A 158 2.57 7.83 12.48
C ALA A 158 2.17 6.37 12.76
N VAL A 159 2.77 5.74 13.78
CA VAL A 159 2.50 4.34 14.17
C VAL A 159 1.49 4.19 15.31
N ALA A 160 1.23 5.24 16.07
CA ALA A 160 0.36 5.22 17.25
C ALA A 160 -1.07 4.79 16.92
N GLY A 161 -1.64 3.88 17.69
CA GLY A 161 -3.00 3.40 17.52
C GLY A 161 -3.27 2.91 16.10
N ARG A 162 -4.23 3.53 15.39
CA ARG A 162 -4.42 3.32 13.96
C ARG A 162 -3.31 4.05 13.19
N PRO A 163 -2.42 3.36 12.47
CA PRO A 163 -1.37 4.00 11.70
C PRO A 163 -1.90 4.99 10.67
N GLY A 164 -1.09 5.98 10.31
CA GLY A 164 -1.50 6.98 9.32
C GLY A 164 -0.41 7.98 8.98
N GLY A 165 -0.78 8.99 8.21
CA GLY A 165 0.11 10.06 7.81
C GLY A 165 0.32 11.09 8.89
N THR A 166 1.55 11.58 9.03
CA THR A 166 1.94 12.72 9.86
C THR A 166 2.75 13.72 9.05
N TYR A 167 2.91 14.92 9.56
CA TYR A 167 3.55 16.01 8.83
C TYR A 167 4.54 16.79 9.69
N LEU A 168 5.70 17.12 9.11
CA LEU A 168 6.72 18.00 9.70
C LEU A 168 7.03 19.17 8.76
N ASP A 169 6.81 20.39 9.25
CA ASP A 169 7.14 21.63 8.57
C ASP A 169 8.52 22.14 9.05
N LEU A 170 9.42 22.40 8.10
CA LEU A 170 10.78 22.85 8.35
C LEU A 170 11.03 24.19 7.66
N PRO A 171 10.88 25.34 8.38
CA PRO A 171 11.18 26.65 7.82
C PRO A 171 12.64 26.78 7.40
N SER A 172 12.88 27.45 6.27
CA SER A 172 14.21 27.62 5.69
C SER A 172 15.18 28.30 6.65
N ASP A 173 14.73 29.35 7.34
CA ASP A 173 15.54 30.06 8.34
C ASP A 173 15.94 29.16 9.52
N VAL A 174 15.10 28.21 9.91
CA VAL A 174 15.42 27.21 10.97
C VAL A 174 16.45 26.20 10.48
N LEU A 175 16.36 25.77 9.22
CA LEU A 175 17.33 24.85 8.62
C LEU A 175 18.74 25.44 8.52
N HIS A 176 18.88 26.78 8.53
CA HIS A 176 20.15 27.49 8.48
C HIS A 176 20.70 27.92 9.88
N GLN A 177 19.89 27.78 10.95
CA GLN A 177 20.40 27.99 12.31
C GLN A 177 21.47 26.95 12.63
N THR A 178 22.41 27.31 13.52
CA THR A 178 23.50 26.42 13.96
C THR A 178 23.53 26.29 15.48
N VAL A 179 24.01 25.14 15.94
CA VAL A 179 24.36 24.87 17.36
C VAL A 179 25.67 24.11 17.41
N SER A 180 26.35 24.09 18.56
CA SER A 180 27.52 23.23 18.73
C SER A 180 27.15 21.75 18.65
N GLU A 181 28.08 20.88 18.24
CA GLU A 181 27.89 19.44 18.17
C GLU A 181 27.44 18.84 19.51
N SER A 182 28.00 19.32 20.62
CA SER A 182 27.60 18.89 21.97
C SER A 182 26.16 19.28 22.31
N GLU A 183 25.71 20.45 21.86
CA GLU A 183 24.34 20.90 22.04
C GLU A 183 23.38 20.10 21.16
N ALA A 184 23.75 19.79 19.91
CA ALA A 184 22.97 18.94 19.02
C ALA A 184 22.72 17.57 19.63
N GLU A 185 23.74 16.90 20.14
CA GLU A 185 23.60 15.59 20.79
C GLU A 185 22.77 15.69 22.07
N ARG A 186 22.94 16.74 22.87
CA ARG A 186 22.11 16.98 24.06
C ARG A 186 20.63 17.11 23.73
N LEU A 187 20.29 17.87 22.67
CA LEU A 187 18.92 18.06 22.21
C LEU A 187 18.30 16.74 21.72
N ILE A 188 19.06 15.93 20.99
CA ILE A 188 18.60 14.61 20.52
C ILE A 188 18.33 13.69 21.71
N ILE A 189 19.26 13.56 22.65
CA ILE A 189 19.10 12.72 23.86
C ILE A 189 17.89 13.18 24.68
N GLN A 190 17.73 14.49 24.87
CA GLN A 190 16.60 15.06 25.59
C GLN A 190 15.26 14.71 24.89
N ALA A 191 15.20 14.84 23.57
CA ALA A 191 14.03 14.50 22.79
C ALA A 191 13.73 13.00 22.82
N GLU A 192 14.73 12.14 22.71
CA GLU A 192 14.61 10.68 22.80
C GLU A 192 14.07 10.24 24.16
N ASN A 193 14.61 10.81 25.26
CA ASN A 193 14.15 10.54 26.62
C ASN A 193 12.74 11.08 26.91
N GLY A 194 12.35 12.17 26.25
CA GLY A 194 11.04 12.80 26.36
C GLY A 194 9.93 12.13 25.50
N ARG A 195 10.24 11.09 24.75
CA ARG A 195 9.22 10.38 23.94
C ARG A 195 8.10 9.81 24.82
N ASN A 196 6.87 10.02 24.39
CA ASN A 196 5.72 9.42 25.06
C ASN A 196 5.58 7.94 24.64
N LYS A 197 6.14 7.04 25.45
CA LYS A 197 6.08 5.59 25.19
C LYS A 197 4.66 5.03 25.24
N GLU A 198 3.77 5.61 26.04
CA GLU A 198 2.36 5.18 26.13
C GLU A 198 1.62 5.40 24.81
N LEU A 199 2.03 6.41 24.02
CA LEU A 199 1.43 6.72 22.72
C LEU A 199 1.50 5.55 21.73
N ILE A 200 2.61 4.80 21.76
CA ILE A 200 2.88 3.69 20.83
C ILE A 200 2.53 2.32 21.44
N GLU A 201 2.05 2.29 22.67
CA GLU A 201 1.58 1.04 23.28
C GLU A 201 0.33 0.51 22.58
N LYS A 202 0.28 -0.81 22.44
CA LYS A 202 -0.89 -1.49 21.88
C LYS A 202 -2.09 -1.38 22.84
N PRO A 203 -3.32 -1.27 22.33
CA PRO A 203 -4.51 -1.26 23.16
C PRO A 203 -4.59 -2.50 24.05
N ARG A 204 -4.96 -2.32 25.32
CA ARG A 204 -5.19 -3.43 26.24
C ARG A 204 -6.45 -4.17 25.85
N ILE A 205 -6.31 -5.47 25.64
CA ILE A 205 -7.42 -6.35 25.24
C ILE A 205 -8.22 -6.75 26.49
N ASN A 206 -9.53 -6.55 26.42
CA ASN A 206 -10.45 -7.01 27.44
C ASN A 206 -10.71 -8.52 27.27
N TYR A 207 -10.26 -9.32 28.23
CA TYR A 207 -10.34 -10.78 28.12
C TYR A 207 -11.79 -11.31 28.11
N SER A 208 -12.74 -10.62 28.76
CA SER A 208 -14.16 -11.01 28.71
C SER A 208 -14.75 -10.90 27.28
N GLU A 209 -14.20 -10.02 26.45
CA GLU A 209 -14.60 -9.92 25.03
C GLU A 209 -14.07 -11.09 24.22
N ILE A 210 -12.86 -11.60 24.54
CA ILE A 210 -12.31 -12.81 23.93
C ILE A 210 -13.22 -14.01 24.23
N GLN A 211 -13.62 -14.20 25.49
CA GLN A 211 -14.51 -15.30 25.90
C GLN A 211 -15.86 -15.23 25.20
N LYS A 212 -16.48 -14.03 25.12
CA LYS A 212 -17.74 -13.82 24.39
C LYS A 212 -17.59 -14.11 22.89
N ALA A 213 -16.47 -13.74 22.30
CA ALA A 213 -16.20 -14.02 20.88
C ALA A 213 -16.11 -15.53 20.62
N VAL A 214 -15.39 -16.27 21.45
CA VAL A 214 -15.27 -17.73 21.36
C VAL A 214 -16.64 -18.39 21.55
N GLU A 215 -17.44 -17.92 22.51
CA GLU A 215 -18.81 -18.42 22.72
C GLU A 215 -19.72 -18.21 21.51
N LEU A 216 -19.66 -17.03 20.88
CA LEU A 216 -20.41 -16.73 19.65
C LEU A 216 -19.99 -17.65 18.50
N LEU A 217 -18.68 -17.82 18.29
CA LEU A 217 -18.14 -18.70 17.24
C LEU A 217 -18.53 -20.16 17.46
N ARG A 218 -18.47 -20.64 18.72
CA ARG A 218 -18.84 -22.01 19.10
C ARG A 218 -20.31 -22.33 18.83
N LYS A 219 -21.21 -21.36 19.06
CA LYS A 219 -22.67 -21.50 18.84
C LYS A 219 -23.08 -21.30 17.37
N ALA A 220 -22.20 -20.77 16.54
CA ALA A 220 -22.49 -20.48 15.15
C ALA A 220 -22.67 -21.75 14.32
N GLN A 221 -23.67 -21.74 13.44
CA GLN A 221 -23.91 -22.82 12.48
C GLN A 221 -23.17 -22.58 11.15
N ARG A 222 -22.91 -21.31 10.83
CA ARG A 222 -22.25 -20.90 9.58
C ARG A 222 -21.24 -19.77 9.87
N PRO A 223 -20.22 -20.03 10.73
CA PRO A 223 -19.22 -19.04 11.03
C PRO A 223 -18.32 -18.75 9.83
N LEU A 224 -17.82 -17.52 9.76
CA LEU A 224 -16.88 -17.05 8.75
C LEU A 224 -15.79 -16.20 9.41
N ILE A 225 -14.52 -16.42 9.05
CA ILE A 225 -13.43 -15.53 9.44
C ILE A 225 -13.08 -14.65 8.25
N VAL A 226 -13.14 -13.31 8.43
CA VAL A 226 -12.74 -12.32 7.42
C VAL A 226 -11.52 -11.59 7.93
N PHE A 227 -10.49 -11.45 7.10
CA PHE A 227 -9.30 -10.69 7.50
C PHE A 227 -8.80 -9.78 6.37
N GLY A 228 -8.16 -8.70 6.76
CA GLY A 228 -7.74 -7.69 5.83
C GLY A 228 -6.31 -7.20 6.04
N LYS A 229 -6.01 -6.07 5.40
CA LYS A 229 -4.67 -5.47 5.45
C LYS A 229 -4.23 -5.06 6.87
N GLY A 230 -5.16 -4.77 7.78
CA GLY A 230 -4.82 -4.51 9.18
C GLY A 230 -4.24 -5.74 9.87
N ALA A 231 -4.80 -6.93 9.62
CA ALA A 231 -4.23 -8.19 10.09
C ALA A 231 -2.87 -8.50 9.43
N ALA A 232 -2.70 -8.16 8.14
CA ALA A 232 -1.42 -8.28 7.44
C ALA A 232 -0.36 -7.32 8.00
N TYR A 233 -0.74 -6.08 8.29
CA TYR A 233 0.11 -5.09 8.94
C TYR A 233 0.55 -5.55 10.34
N ALA A 234 -0.36 -6.11 11.12
CA ALA A 234 -0.09 -6.63 12.45
C ALA A 234 0.71 -7.96 12.47
N ARG A 235 1.04 -8.55 11.32
CA ARG A 235 1.72 -9.87 11.21
C ARG A 235 0.95 -10.98 11.92
N ALA A 236 -0.37 -11.04 11.70
CA ALA A 236 -1.26 -12.00 12.37
C ALA A 236 -1.32 -13.38 11.69
N GLU A 237 -0.54 -13.63 10.62
CA GLU A 237 -0.62 -14.83 9.78
C GLU A 237 -0.51 -16.14 10.55
N ASN A 238 0.42 -16.25 11.47
CA ASN A 238 0.62 -17.49 12.24
C ASN A 238 -0.54 -17.77 13.21
N GLY A 239 -1.05 -16.73 13.87
CA GLY A 239 -2.21 -16.84 14.75
C GLY A 239 -3.48 -17.19 13.97
N LEU A 240 -3.72 -16.53 12.83
CA LEU A 240 -4.84 -16.80 11.94
C LEU A 240 -4.81 -18.23 11.40
N ARG A 241 -3.65 -18.73 11.00
CA ARG A 241 -3.49 -20.12 10.54
C ARG A 241 -3.90 -21.10 11.61
N LYS A 242 -3.34 -20.95 12.82
CA LYS A 242 -3.68 -21.80 13.97
C LYS A 242 -5.17 -21.75 14.30
N LEU A 243 -5.77 -20.55 14.28
CA LEU A 243 -7.20 -20.36 14.55
C LEU A 243 -8.06 -21.07 13.50
N VAL A 244 -7.78 -20.89 12.21
CA VAL A 244 -8.52 -21.51 11.09
C VAL A 244 -8.37 -23.03 11.12
N GLU A 245 -7.15 -23.54 11.26
CA GLU A 245 -6.87 -25.00 11.24
C GLU A 245 -7.47 -25.71 12.46
N SER A 246 -7.44 -25.08 13.65
CA SER A 246 -8.00 -25.68 14.87
C SER A 246 -9.52 -25.68 14.90
N THR A 247 -10.16 -24.66 14.30
CA THR A 247 -11.63 -24.52 14.32
C THR A 247 -12.33 -25.08 13.08
N GLY A 248 -11.61 -25.28 11.98
CA GLY A 248 -12.22 -25.68 10.71
C GLY A 248 -13.13 -24.61 10.09
N ILE A 249 -13.12 -23.38 10.57
CA ILE A 249 -13.96 -22.29 10.07
C ILE A 249 -13.44 -21.79 8.72
N PRO A 250 -14.30 -21.71 7.67
CA PRO A 250 -13.93 -21.10 6.40
C PRO A 250 -13.51 -19.64 6.56
N PHE A 251 -12.59 -19.18 5.70
CA PHE A 251 -12.11 -17.80 5.75
C PHE A 251 -12.22 -17.07 4.41
N LEU A 252 -12.32 -15.74 4.48
CA LEU A 252 -12.40 -14.85 3.34
C LEU A 252 -11.40 -13.67 3.51
N PRO A 253 -10.32 -13.61 2.72
CA PRO A 253 -9.45 -12.44 2.72
C PRO A 253 -10.08 -11.27 1.94
N THR A 254 -9.86 -10.04 2.41
CA THR A 254 -10.00 -8.86 1.56
C THR A 254 -8.84 -8.80 0.54
N PRO A 255 -8.88 -7.95 -0.50
CA PRO A 255 -7.84 -7.96 -1.54
C PRO A 255 -6.40 -7.93 -1.00
N MET A 256 -6.09 -7.06 -0.03
CA MET A 256 -4.76 -7.00 0.58
C MET A 256 -4.60 -7.87 1.83
N GLY A 257 -5.61 -8.64 2.19
CA GLY A 257 -5.52 -9.74 3.16
C GLY A 257 -5.13 -11.07 2.52
N LYS A 258 -5.17 -11.16 1.17
CA LYS A 258 -4.75 -12.36 0.42
C LYS A 258 -3.28 -12.70 0.74
N GLY A 259 -3.01 -13.97 0.89
CA GLY A 259 -1.68 -14.48 1.25
C GLY A 259 -1.39 -14.54 2.76
N LEU A 260 -2.19 -13.94 3.64
CA LEU A 260 -2.08 -14.19 5.09
C LEU A 260 -2.22 -15.68 5.42
N LEU A 261 -3.23 -16.30 4.81
CA LEU A 261 -3.27 -17.73 4.53
C LEU A 261 -3.27 -17.88 3.01
N SER A 262 -2.68 -18.95 2.49
CA SER A 262 -2.64 -19.18 1.05
C SER A 262 -4.06 -19.17 0.44
N ASP A 263 -4.21 -18.53 -0.70
CA ASP A 263 -5.47 -18.57 -1.47
C ASP A 263 -5.87 -19.99 -1.88
N THR A 264 -4.91 -20.94 -1.89
CA THR A 264 -5.14 -22.36 -2.22
C THR A 264 -5.50 -23.22 -1.00
N HIS A 265 -5.61 -22.63 0.18
CA HIS A 265 -5.97 -23.35 1.40
C HIS A 265 -7.36 -23.98 1.29
N GLU A 266 -7.56 -25.21 1.81
CA GLU A 266 -8.81 -25.97 1.68
C GLU A 266 -10.07 -25.28 2.27
N LEU A 267 -9.88 -24.34 3.21
CA LEU A 267 -10.95 -23.56 3.85
C LEU A 267 -11.11 -22.16 3.25
N ALA A 268 -10.36 -21.81 2.19
CA ALA A 268 -10.48 -20.51 1.54
C ALA A 268 -11.83 -20.38 0.81
N ALA A 269 -12.62 -19.38 1.19
CA ALA A 269 -13.94 -19.11 0.63
C ALA A 269 -13.92 -18.06 -0.50
N THR A 270 -12.75 -17.65 -1.00
CA THR A 270 -12.60 -16.54 -1.96
C THR A 270 -13.46 -16.74 -3.20
N ALA A 271 -13.43 -17.92 -3.82
CA ALA A 271 -14.24 -18.23 -4.98
C ALA A 271 -15.74 -18.47 -4.65
N ALA A 272 -16.09 -18.62 -3.36
CA ALA A 272 -17.47 -18.74 -2.89
C ALA A 272 -17.94 -17.49 -2.11
N ARG A 273 -17.29 -16.33 -2.31
CA ARG A 273 -17.50 -15.10 -1.53
C ARG A 273 -18.98 -14.74 -1.34
N SER A 274 -19.77 -14.74 -2.39
CA SER A 274 -21.20 -14.39 -2.33
C SER A 274 -22.01 -15.34 -1.45
N LEU A 275 -21.71 -16.64 -1.49
CA LEU A 275 -22.33 -17.64 -0.62
C LEU A 275 -21.87 -17.40 0.84
N ALA A 276 -20.57 -17.22 1.04
CA ALA A 276 -19.98 -17.06 2.37
C ALA A 276 -20.59 -15.87 3.12
N ILE A 277 -20.58 -14.66 2.53
CA ILE A 277 -21.13 -13.46 3.18
C ILE A 277 -22.65 -13.46 3.23
N GLY A 278 -23.32 -14.02 2.20
CA GLY A 278 -24.79 -14.03 2.11
C GLY A 278 -25.47 -15.05 3.03
N LYS A 279 -24.75 -16.00 3.59
CA LYS A 279 -25.32 -17.08 4.42
C LYS A 279 -24.68 -17.25 5.79
N CYS A 280 -23.55 -16.60 6.08
CA CYS A 280 -22.94 -16.68 7.42
C CYS A 280 -23.87 -16.11 8.49
N ASP A 281 -23.85 -16.69 9.69
CA ASP A 281 -24.60 -16.25 10.87
C ASP A 281 -23.71 -15.54 11.91
N VAL A 282 -22.40 -15.84 11.93
CA VAL A 282 -21.39 -15.12 12.70
C VAL A 282 -20.18 -14.85 11.81
N ALA A 283 -19.72 -13.60 11.77
CA ALA A 283 -18.53 -13.20 11.04
C ALA A 283 -17.51 -12.55 11.98
N LEU A 284 -16.36 -13.22 12.19
CA LEU A 284 -15.19 -12.66 12.85
C LEU A 284 -14.38 -11.86 11.82
N VAL A 285 -14.34 -10.54 11.97
CA VAL A 285 -13.67 -9.63 11.05
C VAL A 285 -12.42 -9.06 11.72
N VAL A 286 -11.25 -9.42 11.22
CA VAL A 286 -9.95 -9.12 11.83
C VAL A 286 -9.17 -8.14 10.96
N GLY A 287 -8.94 -6.93 11.44
CA GLY A 287 -8.15 -5.92 10.74
C GLY A 287 -8.67 -5.63 9.31
N ALA A 288 -9.99 -5.66 9.15
CA ALA A 288 -10.68 -5.34 7.90
C ALA A 288 -11.87 -4.42 8.19
N ARG A 289 -12.08 -3.41 7.37
CA ARG A 289 -13.23 -2.51 7.51
C ARG A 289 -14.42 -3.00 6.70
N LEU A 290 -15.62 -2.90 7.28
CA LEU A 290 -16.88 -3.12 6.57
C LEU A 290 -17.25 -1.87 5.76
N ASN A 291 -16.47 -1.58 4.72
CA ASN A 291 -16.64 -0.47 3.81
C ASN A 291 -17.29 -0.94 2.48
N TRP A 292 -17.24 -0.11 1.44
CA TRP A 292 -17.81 -0.41 0.12
C TRP A 292 -17.26 -1.72 -0.49
N LEU A 293 -16.00 -2.09 -0.24
CA LEU A 293 -15.42 -3.37 -0.69
C LEU A 293 -16.11 -4.57 -0.04
N MET A 294 -16.62 -4.39 1.17
CA MET A 294 -17.34 -5.43 1.94
C MET A 294 -18.85 -5.13 2.01
N HIS A 295 -19.38 -4.34 1.06
CA HIS A 295 -20.79 -3.96 0.99
C HIS A 295 -21.34 -3.45 2.34
N PHE A 296 -20.52 -2.67 3.06
CA PHE A 296 -20.80 -2.07 4.36
C PHE A 296 -21.22 -3.05 5.48
N GLY A 297 -21.14 -4.35 5.26
CA GLY A 297 -21.69 -5.37 6.16
C GLY A 297 -23.22 -5.49 6.09
N GLU A 298 -23.86 -5.02 5.02
CA GLU A 298 -25.32 -4.82 4.95
C GLU A 298 -25.99 -5.78 3.96
N PRO A 299 -27.29 -6.12 4.21
CA PRO A 299 -28.13 -6.78 3.22
C PRO A 299 -28.28 -5.92 1.94
N PRO A 300 -28.56 -6.52 0.78
CA PRO A 300 -28.83 -7.94 0.54
C PRO A 300 -27.55 -8.79 0.34
N LYS A 301 -26.36 -8.18 0.33
CA LYS A 301 -25.11 -8.90 0.08
C LYS A 301 -24.70 -9.76 1.27
N TRP A 302 -24.82 -9.21 2.48
CA TRP A 302 -24.65 -9.97 3.72
C TRP A 302 -25.97 -10.57 4.20
N SER A 303 -25.87 -11.65 4.97
CA SER A 303 -27.01 -12.20 5.69
C SER A 303 -27.62 -11.13 6.61
N LYS A 304 -28.96 -11.01 6.59
CA LYS A 304 -29.66 -10.02 7.45
C LYS A 304 -29.49 -10.27 8.95
N ASP A 305 -29.20 -11.52 9.33
CA ASP A 305 -29.13 -11.98 10.73
C ASP A 305 -27.67 -12.18 11.17
N VAL A 306 -26.67 -11.76 10.38
CA VAL A 306 -25.26 -11.95 10.71
C VAL A 306 -24.87 -11.16 11.96
N LYS A 307 -24.19 -11.84 12.89
CA LYS A 307 -23.57 -11.23 14.07
C LYS A 307 -22.11 -10.96 13.77
N PHE A 308 -21.72 -9.69 13.75
CA PHE A 308 -20.34 -9.32 13.57
C PHE A 308 -19.56 -9.28 14.88
N ILE A 309 -18.39 -9.89 14.86
CA ILE A 309 -17.33 -9.70 15.87
C ILE A 309 -16.24 -8.90 15.16
N LEU A 310 -16.06 -7.62 15.51
CA LEU A 310 -15.05 -6.76 14.88
C LEU A 310 -13.82 -6.65 15.75
N VAL A 311 -12.65 -6.88 15.16
CA VAL A 311 -11.33 -6.69 15.79
C VAL A 311 -10.62 -5.56 15.05
N ASP A 312 -10.38 -4.45 15.74
CA ASP A 312 -9.67 -3.29 15.22
C ASP A 312 -8.88 -2.59 16.34
N VAL A 313 -7.82 -1.87 15.99
CA VAL A 313 -7.07 -1.02 16.94
C VAL A 313 -7.78 0.32 17.21
N CYS A 314 -8.76 0.69 16.37
CA CYS A 314 -9.48 1.95 16.40
C CYS A 314 -10.90 1.73 16.94
N LYS A 315 -11.15 2.23 18.14
CA LYS A 315 -12.46 2.14 18.79
C LYS A 315 -13.55 2.82 17.96
N GLU A 316 -13.23 3.97 17.36
CA GLU A 316 -14.15 4.74 16.55
C GLU A 316 -14.65 3.97 15.31
N GLU A 317 -13.79 3.14 14.69
CA GLU A 317 -14.20 2.27 13.58
C GLU A 317 -15.19 1.19 14.05
N ILE A 318 -14.96 0.63 15.23
CA ILE A 318 -15.87 -0.35 15.83
C ILE A 318 -17.21 0.31 16.18
N ASP A 319 -17.18 1.45 16.85
CA ASP A 319 -18.40 2.19 17.26
C ASP A 319 -19.24 2.61 16.05
N LEU A 320 -18.59 3.00 14.94
CA LEU A 320 -19.25 3.36 13.68
C LEU A 320 -20.07 2.19 13.12
N ARG A 321 -19.57 0.96 13.25
CA ARG A 321 -20.21 -0.24 12.67
C ARG A 321 -21.24 -0.89 13.58
N LYS A 322 -21.26 -0.56 14.86
CA LYS A 322 -22.18 -1.11 15.87
C LYS A 322 -22.31 -2.63 15.79
N PRO A 323 -21.20 -3.39 15.88
CA PRO A 323 -21.22 -4.84 15.77
C PRO A 323 -21.92 -5.49 16.98
N SER A 324 -22.23 -6.78 16.88
CA SER A 324 -22.71 -7.57 18.02
C SER A 324 -21.66 -7.66 19.12
N LEU A 325 -20.37 -7.65 18.76
CA LEU A 325 -19.23 -7.60 19.67
C LEU A 325 -18.06 -6.85 19.01
N GLY A 326 -17.50 -5.85 19.71
CA GLY A 326 -16.28 -5.16 19.33
C GLY A 326 -15.13 -5.55 20.25
N ILE A 327 -13.95 -5.79 19.69
CA ILE A 327 -12.71 -6.06 20.43
C ILE A 327 -11.68 -5.03 19.98
N VAL A 328 -11.36 -4.08 20.86
CA VAL A 328 -10.29 -3.11 20.61
C VAL A 328 -8.95 -3.79 20.92
N GLY A 329 -8.09 -3.95 19.91
CA GLY A 329 -6.81 -4.60 20.10
C GLY A 329 -6.02 -4.79 18.81
N ASP A 330 -4.74 -5.06 18.96
CA ASP A 330 -3.87 -5.48 17.84
C ASP A 330 -4.35 -6.83 17.30
N ALA A 331 -4.47 -6.94 15.98
CA ALA A 331 -5.02 -8.14 15.35
C ALA A 331 -4.24 -9.42 15.68
N LYS A 332 -2.90 -9.35 15.75
CA LYS A 332 -2.06 -10.49 16.12
C LYS A 332 -2.36 -10.94 17.55
N ASP A 333 -2.33 -10.00 18.49
CA ASP A 333 -2.50 -10.29 19.91
C ASP A 333 -3.92 -10.80 20.23
N VAL A 334 -4.96 -10.25 19.56
CA VAL A 334 -6.34 -10.72 19.69
C VAL A 334 -6.49 -12.14 19.16
N VAL A 335 -5.98 -12.43 17.97
CA VAL A 335 -6.09 -13.76 17.35
C VAL A 335 -5.33 -14.82 18.16
N GLU A 336 -4.17 -14.49 18.71
CA GLU A 336 -3.42 -15.40 19.60
C GLU A 336 -4.21 -15.72 20.88
N LYS A 337 -4.91 -14.71 21.47
CA LYS A 337 -5.77 -14.92 22.65
C LYS A 337 -7.02 -15.74 22.32
N LEU A 338 -7.67 -15.48 21.17
CA LEU A 338 -8.80 -16.30 20.69
C LEU A 338 -8.38 -17.75 20.50
N HIS A 339 -7.25 -18.00 19.86
CA HIS A 339 -6.74 -19.37 19.67
C HIS A 339 -6.40 -20.04 21.00
N LYS A 340 -5.81 -19.32 21.96
CA LYS A 340 -5.52 -19.85 23.29
C LYS A 340 -6.79 -20.27 24.02
N GLU A 341 -7.82 -19.41 24.06
CA GLU A 341 -9.11 -19.70 24.71
C GLU A 341 -9.78 -20.92 24.07
N ILE A 342 -9.75 -21.05 22.73
CA ILE A 342 -10.30 -22.21 22.02
C ILE A 342 -9.49 -23.47 22.32
N LYS A 343 -8.18 -23.38 22.51
CA LYS A 343 -7.35 -24.53 22.87
C LYS A 343 -7.68 -25.10 24.25
N ASP A 344 -8.04 -24.22 25.19
CA ASP A 344 -8.39 -24.61 26.56
C ASP A 344 -9.75 -25.33 26.62
N ASP A 345 -10.70 -24.98 25.71
CA ASP A 345 -11.98 -25.66 25.51
C ASP A 345 -12.26 -25.80 23.99
N PRO A 346 -11.80 -26.90 23.36
CA PRO A 346 -11.78 -27.02 21.91
C PRO A 346 -13.15 -27.21 21.29
N PHE A 347 -13.35 -26.60 20.10
CA PHE A 347 -14.38 -26.95 19.15
C PHE A 347 -13.83 -26.91 17.71
N CYS A 348 -14.39 -27.73 16.84
CA CYS A 348 -13.99 -27.76 15.44
C CYS A 348 -15.19 -28.13 14.57
N LEU A 349 -15.37 -27.36 13.46
CA LEU A 349 -16.24 -27.77 12.37
C LEU A 349 -15.53 -28.89 11.60
N GLY A 350 -16.06 -30.09 11.63
CA GLY A 350 -15.50 -31.21 10.86
C GLY A 350 -15.56 -30.95 9.35
N LYS A 351 -14.77 -31.70 8.59
CA LYS A 351 -14.76 -31.61 7.09
C LYS A 351 -16.12 -31.94 6.47
N THR A 352 -16.95 -32.70 7.15
CA THR A 352 -18.32 -33.09 6.75
C THR A 352 -19.39 -32.15 7.31
N HIS A 353 -19.00 -31.06 7.97
CA HIS A 353 -19.97 -30.07 8.45
C HIS A 353 -20.69 -29.43 7.25
N PRO A 354 -22.04 -29.35 7.24
CA PRO A 354 -22.80 -28.89 6.08
C PRO A 354 -22.36 -27.53 5.52
N TRP A 355 -21.95 -26.62 6.41
CA TRP A 355 -21.44 -25.31 6.02
C TRP A 355 -20.09 -25.41 5.29
N VAL A 356 -19.16 -26.21 5.81
CA VAL A 356 -17.84 -26.42 5.19
C VAL A 356 -17.98 -27.08 3.83
N GLU A 357 -18.85 -28.11 3.71
CA GLU A 357 -19.15 -28.77 2.45
C GLU A 357 -19.79 -27.82 1.43
N ALA A 358 -20.77 -27.00 1.86
CA ALA A 358 -21.40 -26.02 0.98
C ALA A 358 -20.40 -25.02 0.39
N ILE A 359 -19.49 -24.49 1.21
CA ILE A 359 -18.41 -23.61 0.76
C ILE A 359 -17.45 -24.34 -0.20
N LYS A 360 -16.97 -25.54 0.16
CA LYS A 360 -16.06 -26.33 -0.69
C LYS A 360 -16.67 -26.66 -2.06
N ASN A 361 -17.93 -27.09 -2.07
CA ASN A 361 -18.63 -27.41 -3.32
C ASN A 361 -18.77 -26.17 -4.20
N LYS A 362 -19.13 -25.01 -3.61
CA LYS A 362 -19.26 -23.76 -4.37
C LYS A 362 -17.91 -23.25 -4.87
N VAL A 363 -16.85 -23.37 -4.08
CA VAL A 363 -15.47 -23.07 -4.51
C VAL A 363 -15.10 -23.95 -5.71
N LYS A 364 -15.30 -25.28 -5.61
CA LYS A 364 -14.99 -26.23 -6.68
C LYS A 364 -15.75 -25.90 -7.97
N GLU A 365 -17.05 -25.61 -7.85
CA GLU A 365 -17.88 -25.21 -9.00
C GLU A 365 -17.36 -23.95 -9.69
N ASN A 366 -17.11 -22.90 -8.91
CA ASN A 366 -16.72 -21.60 -9.46
C ASN A 366 -15.27 -21.62 -10.00
N VAL A 367 -14.35 -22.33 -9.35
CA VAL A 367 -13.00 -22.54 -9.85
C VAL A 367 -13.02 -23.30 -11.17
N ALA A 368 -13.80 -24.40 -11.26
CA ALA A 368 -13.94 -25.15 -12.51
C ALA A 368 -14.47 -24.29 -13.66
N LYS A 369 -15.47 -23.45 -13.39
CA LYS A 369 -16.00 -22.49 -14.39
C LYS A 369 -14.94 -21.48 -14.84
N MET A 370 -14.15 -20.96 -13.91
CA MET A 370 -13.08 -20.02 -14.22
C MET A 370 -11.97 -20.69 -15.03
N GLU A 371 -11.53 -21.89 -14.66
CA GLU A 371 -10.49 -22.60 -15.40
C GLU A 371 -10.89 -22.93 -16.84
N VAL A 372 -12.19 -23.21 -17.11
CA VAL A 372 -12.71 -23.36 -18.49
C VAL A 372 -12.54 -22.06 -19.30
N GLN A 373 -12.73 -20.90 -18.67
CA GLN A 373 -12.52 -19.61 -19.34
C GLN A 373 -11.01 -19.33 -19.54
N LEU A 374 -10.21 -19.59 -18.51
CA LEU A 374 -8.77 -19.41 -18.53
C LEU A 374 -8.04 -20.36 -19.51
N ALA A 375 -8.62 -21.52 -19.77
CA ALA A 375 -8.06 -22.48 -20.74
C ALA A 375 -8.17 -22.00 -22.20
N LYS A 376 -9.02 -21.01 -22.48
CA LYS A 376 -9.16 -20.43 -23.83
C LYS A 376 -8.00 -19.48 -24.10
N GLU A 377 -7.06 -19.89 -24.95
CA GLU A 377 -6.02 -18.98 -25.46
C GLU A 377 -6.62 -18.16 -26.61
N VAL A 378 -6.82 -16.87 -26.39
CA VAL A 378 -7.46 -15.94 -27.33
C VAL A 378 -6.44 -14.96 -27.90
N VAL A 379 -6.41 -14.80 -29.21
CA VAL A 379 -5.57 -13.84 -29.94
C VAL A 379 -6.47 -13.12 -30.96
N PRO A 380 -6.53 -11.78 -30.97
CA PRO A 380 -5.89 -10.82 -30.05
C PRO A 380 -6.27 -11.04 -28.59
N PHE A 381 -5.36 -10.68 -27.64
CA PHE A 381 -5.56 -10.94 -26.24
C PHE A 381 -6.84 -10.28 -25.68
N ASN A 382 -7.59 -11.07 -24.90
CA ASN A 382 -8.49 -10.55 -23.89
C ASN A 382 -7.75 -10.34 -22.56
N PHE A 383 -8.46 -9.96 -21.47
CA PHE A 383 -7.83 -9.80 -20.15
C PHE A 383 -7.45 -11.14 -19.49
N LEU A 384 -8.17 -12.22 -19.75
CA LEU A 384 -8.01 -13.51 -19.06
C LEU A 384 -6.78 -14.29 -19.54
N THR A 385 -6.53 -14.34 -20.85
CA THR A 385 -5.41 -15.12 -21.42
C THR A 385 -4.05 -14.65 -20.87
N PRO A 386 -3.67 -13.36 -20.96
CA PRO A 386 -2.39 -12.91 -20.39
C PRO A 386 -2.38 -12.99 -18.87
N MET A 387 -3.50 -12.75 -18.19
CA MET A 387 -3.56 -12.84 -16.73
C MET A 387 -3.29 -14.25 -16.22
N LYS A 388 -3.77 -15.29 -16.93
CA LYS A 388 -3.43 -16.69 -16.63
C LYS A 388 -1.94 -16.96 -16.82
N ILE A 389 -1.35 -16.54 -17.93
CA ILE A 389 0.08 -16.74 -18.22
C ILE A 389 0.94 -16.09 -17.13
N ILE A 390 0.58 -14.87 -16.70
CA ILE A 390 1.24 -14.15 -15.62
C ILE A 390 1.08 -14.90 -14.28
N ARG A 391 -0.12 -15.36 -13.96
CA ARG A 391 -0.39 -16.19 -12.76
C ARG A 391 0.54 -17.39 -12.71
N ASP A 392 0.59 -18.14 -13.80
CA ASP A 392 1.34 -19.38 -13.88
C ASP A 392 2.86 -19.11 -13.77
N ALA A 393 3.35 -18.00 -14.37
CA ALA A 393 4.74 -17.56 -14.24
C ALA A 393 5.08 -17.14 -12.79
N ILE A 394 4.22 -16.38 -12.12
CA ILE A 394 4.41 -15.97 -10.72
C ILE A 394 4.47 -17.19 -9.80
N LEU A 395 3.55 -18.13 -9.95
CA LEU A 395 3.54 -19.38 -9.17
C LEU A 395 4.79 -20.22 -9.42
N GLY A 396 5.33 -20.20 -10.63
CA GLY A 396 6.56 -20.90 -11.00
C GLY A 396 7.82 -20.37 -10.31
N VAL A 397 7.82 -19.14 -9.78
CA VAL A 397 8.96 -18.60 -9.01
C VAL A 397 9.13 -19.30 -7.66
N GLY A 398 8.04 -19.74 -7.05
CA GLY A 398 8.07 -20.40 -5.74
C GLY A 398 8.26 -19.42 -4.56
N SER A 399 9.01 -19.84 -3.55
CA SER A 399 9.29 -19.04 -2.34
C SER A 399 10.75 -18.54 -2.34
N PRO A 400 11.01 -17.27 -1.99
CA PRO A 400 10.04 -16.26 -1.58
C PRO A 400 9.16 -15.81 -2.74
N ALA A 401 7.83 -15.82 -2.54
CA ALA A 401 6.87 -15.44 -3.57
C ALA A 401 7.06 -13.98 -4.01
N PRO A 402 6.91 -13.67 -5.32
CA PRO A 402 6.96 -12.30 -5.80
C PRO A 402 5.95 -11.38 -5.11
N ILE A 403 6.29 -10.10 -4.97
CA ILE A 403 5.32 -9.10 -4.55
C ILE A 403 4.59 -8.61 -5.81
N LEU A 404 3.28 -8.80 -5.82
CA LEU A 404 2.41 -8.37 -6.89
C LEU A 404 1.87 -6.97 -6.59
N VAL A 405 2.05 -6.05 -7.52
CA VAL A 405 1.41 -4.75 -7.53
C VAL A 405 0.38 -4.73 -8.66
N SER A 406 -0.85 -4.34 -8.37
CA SER A 406 -1.92 -4.34 -9.38
C SER A 406 -2.67 -3.01 -9.37
N GLU A 407 -2.80 -2.42 -10.55
CA GLU A 407 -3.47 -1.14 -10.76
C GLU A 407 -4.34 -1.14 -12.02
N GLY A 408 -5.21 -0.13 -12.10
CA GLY A 408 -6.20 0.00 -13.16
C GLY A 408 -7.51 -0.71 -12.82
N ALA A 409 -8.67 -0.15 -13.24
CA ALA A 409 -9.97 -0.68 -12.83
C ALA A 409 -10.18 -2.12 -13.30
N ASN A 410 -10.17 -2.36 -14.62
CA ASN A 410 -10.41 -3.70 -15.18
C ASN A 410 -9.26 -4.66 -14.89
N THR A 411 -8.01 -4.23 -15.09
CA THR A 411 -6.82 -5.04 -14.87
C THR A 411 -6.72 -5.52 -13.43
N MET A 412 -6.95 -4.64 -12.46
CA MET A 412 -6.92 -4.97 -11.05
C MET A 412 -8.08 -5.89 -10.64
N ASP A 413 -9.30 -5.66 -11.15
CA ASP A 413 -10.46 -6.48 -10.79
C ASP A 413 -10.36 -7.90 -11.36
N VAL A 414 -9.87 -8.07 -12.60
CA VAL A 414 -9.54 -9.38 -13.16
C VAL A 414 -8.39 -10.02 -12.38
N GLY A 415 -7.34 -9.27 -12.09
CA GLY A 415 -6.20 -9.73 -11.30
C GLY A 415 -6.58 -10.22 -9.90
N ARG A 416 -7.55 -9.59 -9.22
CA ARG A 416 -8.07 -10.05 -7.93
C ARG A 416 -8.69 -11.43 -7.99
N SER A 417 -9.28 -11.79 -9.13
CA SER A 417 -9.96 -13.06 -9.33
C SER A 417 -9.02 -14.17 -9.78
N VAL A 418 -7.99 -13.85 -10.57
CA VAL A 418 -7.12 -14.82 -11.24
C VAL A 418 -5.78 -15.01 -10.53
N LEU A 419 -5.17 -13.91 -10.04
CA LEU A 419 -3.85 -13.97 -9.43
C LEU A 419 -3.91 -14.49 -8.00
N VAL A 420 -3.09 -15.49 -7.71
CA VAL A 420 -3.05 -16.22 -6.44
C VAL A 420 -1.93 -15.67 -5.56
N GLN A 421 -2.20 -15.48 -4.27
CA GLN A 421 -1.20 -15.16 -3.25
C GLN A 421 -1.03 -16.32 -2.29
N THR A 422 0.22 -16.71 -2.07
CA THR A 422 0.59 -17.83 -1.19
C THR A 422 1.30 -17.40 0.09
N GLU A 423 1.81 -16.17 0.12
CA GLU A 423 2.56 -15.60 1.25
C GLU A 423 1.99 -14.23 1.67
N PRO A 424 2.13 -13.85 2.95
CA PRO A 424 1.60 -12.60 3.47
C PRO A 424 2.32 -11.37 2.88
N ARG A 425 1.56 -10.27 2.71
CA ARG A 425 2.06 -8.98 2.20
C ARG A 425 2.68 -9.05 0.80
N THR A 426 2.25 -10.01 0.00
CA THR A 426 2.67 -10.16 -1.40
C THR A 426 1.69 -9.52 -2.40
N ARG A 427 0.69 -8.77 -1.92
CA ARG A 427 -0.21 -8.02 -2.78
C ARG A 427 -0.35 -6.58 -2.34
N LEU A 428 -0.09 -5.67 -3.28
CA LEU A 428 -0.39 -4.23 -3.18
C LEU A 428 -1.35 -3.86 -4.31
N ASP A 429 -2.41 -3.14 -3.99
CA ASP A 429 -3.35 -2.60 -4.98
C ASP A 429 -3.88 -1.23 -4.54
N ALA A 430 -4.75 -0.62 -5.35
CA ALA A 430 -5.33 0.71 -5.07
C ALA A 430 -6.09 0.81 -3.74
N GLY A 431 -6.31 -0.32 -3.06
CA GLY A 431 -6.86 -0.39 -1.71
C GLY A 431 -8.29 0.13 -1.60
N THR A 432 -8.59 0.69 -0.43
CA THR A 432 -9.92 1.21 -0.10
C THR A 432 -10.20 2.55 -0.77
N TRP A 433 -9.18 3.36 -0.96
CA TRP A 433 -9.29 4.70 -1.53
C TRP A 433 -9.51 4.68 -3.04
N GLY A 434 -9.01 3.64 -3.72
CA GLY A 434 -9.13 3.50 -5.16
C GLY A 434 -8.25 4.48 -5.93
N THR A 435 -7.12 4.87 -5.35
CA THR A 435 -6.19 5.83 -5.95
C THR A 435 -5.57 5.27 -7.22
N MET A 436 -5.56 6.07 -8.28
CA MET A 436 -4.83 5.79 -9.51
C MET A 436 -3.42 6.38 -9.45
N GLY A 437 -2.47 5.79 -10.19
CA GLY A 437 -1.08 6.24 -10.22
C GLY A 437 -0.20 5.68 -9.10
N VAL A 438 -0.68 4.72 -8.33
CA VAL A 438 0.07 4.12 -7.21
C VAL A 438 1.11 3.10 -7.65
N GLY A 439 0.94 2.49 -8.83
CA GLY A 439 1.64 1.26 -9.24
C GLY A 439 3.15 1.34 -9.13
N LEU A 440 3.82 2.23 -9.88
CA LEU A 440 5.29 2.30 -9.83
C LEU A 440 5.83 2.77 -8.49
N GLY A 441 5.12 3.67 -7.79
CA GLY A 441 5.49 4.04 -6.41
C GLY A 441 5.50 2.82 -5.48
N TYR A 442 4.47 1.99 -5.54
CA TYR A 442 4.38 0.76 -4.76
C TYR A 442 5.44 -0.27 -5.17
N CYS A 443 5.75 -0.38 -6.46
CA CYS A 443 6.82 -1.26 -6.96
C CYS A 443 8.18 -0.88 -6.39
N ILE A 444 8.52 0.40 -6.41
CA ILE A 444 9.78 0.92 -5.86
C ILE A 444 9.85 0.63 -4.36
N ALA A 445 8.77 0.92 -3.63
CA ALA A 445 8.71 0.62 -2.20
C ALA A 445 8.89 -0.87 -1.90
N ALA A 446 8.21 -1.75 -2.66
CA ALA A 446 8.30 -3.19 -2.51
C ALA A 446 9.72 -3.72 -2.76
N ALA A 447 10.37 -3.26 -3.85
CA ALA A 447 11.72 -3.65 -4.19
C ALA A 447 12.76 -3.17 -3.16
N VAL A 448 12.54 -1.97 -2.58
CA VAL A 448 13.42 -1.42 -1.54
C VAL A 448 13.21 -2.10 -0.18
N ALA A 449 11.95 -2.43 0.15
CA ALA A 449 11.60 -3.11 1.42
C ALA A 449 11.94 -4.61 1.42
N SER A 450 11.96 -5.25 0.26
CA SER A 450 12.17 -6.70 0.10
C SER A 450 13.09 -6.99 -1.09
N PRO A 451 14.39 -6.67 -1.00
CA PRO A 451 15.32 -6.75 -2.13
C PRO A 451 15.59 -8.20 -2.62
N ASP A 452 15.28 -9.19 -1.81
CA ASP A 452 15.35 -10.62 -2.12
C ASP A 452 14.18 -11.11 -3.00
N ARG A 453 13.08 -10.35 -3.06
CA ARG A 453 11.87 -10.69 -3.80
C ARG A 453 11.82 -10.01 -5.16
N LEU A 454 11.32 -10.74 -6.15
CA LEU A 454 10.90 -10.16 -7.41
C LEU A 454 9.64 -9.33 -7.18
N VAL A 455 9.55 -8.17 -7.82
CA VAL A 455 8.33 -7.35 -7.83
C VAL A 455 7.72 -7.42 -9.23
N VAL A 456 6.44 -7.76 -9.30
CA VAL A 456 5.71 -7.87 -10.57
C VAL A 456 4.53 -6.90 -10.52
N ALA A 457 4.53 -5.90 -11.39
CA ALA A 457 3.39 -5.01 -11.58
C ALA A 457 2.50 -5.53 -12.71
N VAL A 458 1.20 -5.51 -12.51
CA VAL A 458 0.18 -5.77 -13.55
C VAL A 458 -0.74 -4.57 -13.59
N GLU A 459 -0.53 -3.71 -14.56
CA GLU A 459 -1.14 -2.38 -14.65
C GLU A 459 -1.87 -2.21 -15.98
N GLY A 460 -3.01 -1.51 -15.98
CA GLY A 460 -3.58 -0.98 -17.23
C GLY A 460 -2.72 0.18 -17.76
N ASP A 461 -2.78 0.42 -19.06
CA ASP A 461 -2.06 1.54 -19.70
C ASP A 461 -2.42 2.91 -19.09
N SER A 462 -3.66 3.11 -18.68
CA SER A 462 -4.09 4.31 -17.96
C SER A 462 -3.44 4.43 -16.57
N GLY A 463 -3.39 3.35 -15.78
CA GLY A 463 -2.72 3.34 -14.48
C GLY A 463 -1.23 3.60 -14.61
N PHE A 464 -0.57 2.90 -15.51
CA PHE A 464 0.85 3.07 -15.80
C PHE A 464 1.18 4.51 -16.23
N GLY A 465 0.32 5.13 -17.05
CA GLY A 465 0.53 6.49 -17.55
C GLY A 465 0.66 7.57 -16.46
N PHE A 466 0.03 7.38 -15.29
CA PHE A 466 0.14 8.33 -14.18
C PHE A 466 1.55 8.45 -13.59
N SER A 467 2.34 7.39 -13.65
CA SER A 467 3.67 7.33 -13.03
C SER A 467 4.76 6.77 -13.95
N ALA A 468 4.50 6.76 -15.26
CA ALA A 468 5.36 6.12 -16.26
C ALA A 468 6.83 6.58 -16.23
N MET A 469 7.12 7.85 -15.89
CA MET A 469 8.50 8.34 -15.77
C MET A 469 9.29 7.67 -14.65
N GLU A 470 8.64 7.04 -13.68
CA GLU A 470 9.34 6.31 -12.63
C GLU A 470 10.00 5.01 -13.14
N VAL A 471 9.82 4.64 -14.41
CA VAL A 471 10.65 3.60 -15.05
C VAL A 471 12.13 4.01 -15.09
N GLU A 472 12.42 5.32 -15.19
CA GLU A 472 13.79 5.84 -15.02
C GLU A 472 14.31 5.56 -13.60
N THR A 473 13.48 5.79 -12.58
CA THR A 473 13.82 5.49 -11.18
C THR A 473 14.11 3.99 -10.99
N LEU A 474 13.32 3.09 -11.61
CA LEU A 474 13.60 1.66 -11.63
C LEU A 474 14.97 1.36 -12.24
N ALA A 475 15.28 1.97 -13.39
CA ALA A 475 16.54 1.79 -14.11
C ALA A 475 17.72 2.36 -13.33
N ARG A 476 17.60 3.58 -12.79
CA ARG A 476 18.65 4.27 -12.02
C ARG A 476 19.08 3.47 -10.79
N TYR A 477 18.13 2.90 -10.06
CA TYR A 477 18.40 2.12 -8.85
C TYR A 477 18.53 0.61 -9.10
N GLN A 478 18.46 0.15 -10.35
CA GLN A 478 18.54 -1.26 -10.78
C GLN A 478 17.61 -2.18 -9.96
N LEU A 479 16.37 -1.73 -9.76
CA LEU A 479 15.41 -2.46 -8.96
C LEU A 479 14.86 -3.69 -9.70
N PRO A 480 14.72 -4.87 -9.06
CA PRO A 480 14.23 -6.10 -9.69
C PRO A 480 12.70 -6.06 -9.87
N VAL A 481 12.22 -5.18 -10.74
CA VAL A 481 10.80 -4.92 -11.02
C VAL A 481 10.48 -5.25 -12.47
N VAL A 482 9.46 -6.08 -12.68
CA VAL A 482 8.87 -6.36 -13.99
C VAL A 482 7.50 -5.72 -14.07
N VAL A 483 7.35 -4.70 -14.91
CA VAL A 483 6.10 -3.99 -15.13
C VAL A 483 5.41 -4.54 -16.37
N ILE A 484 4.19 -5.07 -16.22
CA ILE A 484 3.39 -5.65 -17.30
C ILE A 484 2.21 -4.69 -17.53
N VAL A 485 2.22 -4.02 -18.69
CA VAL A 485 1.22 -3.03 -19.07
C VAL A 485 0.18 -3.68 -19.96
N PHE A 486 -1.06 -3.75 -19.50
CA PHE A 486 -2.22 -4.18 -20.29
C PHE A 486 -2.69 -3.00 -21.14
N ASN A 487 -2.25 -2.98 -22.39
CA ASN A 487 -2.46 -1.90 -23.33
C ASN A 487 -3.68 -2.17 -24.22
N ASN A 488 -4.83 -1.64 -23.83
CA ASN A 488 -6.05 -1.65 -24.62
C ASN A 488 -6.35 -0.29 -25.27
N GLY A 489 -5.39 0.66 -25.24
CA GLY A 489 -5.46 1.96 -25.87
C GLY A 489 -6.34 2.97 -25.13
N GLY A 490 -6.51 2.84 -23.79
CA GLY A 490 -7.21 3.86 -23.03
C GLY A 490 -7.92 3.40 -21.76
N VAL A 491 -8.73 4.29 -21.22
CA VAL A 491 -9.46 4.11 -19.97
C VAL A 491 -10.62 3.12 -20.17
N TYR A 492 -10.85 2.21 -19.22
CA TYR A 492 -11.93 1.19 -19.21
C TYR A 492 -11.98 0.33 -20.48
N GLY A 493 -12.87 0.65 -21.41
CA GLY A 493 -13.07 -0.06 -22.67
C GLY A 493 -11.96 0.18 -23.69
N GLY A 494 -10.94 0.98 -23.35
CA GLY A 494 -9.82 1.25 -24.22
C GLY A 494 -10.14 2.16 -25.40
N ASP A 495 -9.42 1.95 -26.52
CA ASP A 495 -9.58 2.73 -27.72
C ASP A 495 -10.98 2.53 -28.35
N ARG A 496 -11.77 3.58 -28.34
CA ARG A 496 -13.10 3.67 -28.96
C ARG A 496 -13.09 4.72 -30.04
N ARG A 497 -12.94 4.30 -31.30
CA ARG A 497 -12.79 5.19 -32.44
C ARG A 497 -13.99 5.22 -33.36
N ASN A 498 -15.06 4.52 -33.00
CA ASN A 498 -16.29 4.62 -33.77
C ASN A 498 -16.79 6.08 -33.70
N PRO A 499 -16.96 6.78 -34.83
CA PRO A 499 -17.48 8.14 -34.85
C PRO A 499 -18.85 8.29 -34.17
N ASP A 500 -19.62 7.21 -34.06
CA ASP A 500 -20.92 7.20 -33.40
C ASP A 500 -20.79 7.27 -31.87
N GLU A 501 -19.61 6.95 -31.33
CA GLU A 501 -19.31 7.05 -29.87
C GLU A 501 -18.87 8.46 -29.48
N ILE A 502 -18.58 9.34 -30.44
CA ILE A 502 -18.16 10.72 -30.22
C ILE A 502 -19.35 11.65 -30.45
N THR A 503 -19.83 12.28 -29.40
CA THR A 503 -20.93 13.24 -29.44
C THR A 503 -20.40 14.68 -29.54
N GLY A 504 -21.10 15.54 -30.30
CA GLY A 504 -20.79 16.96 -30.39
C GLY A 504 -20.03 17.35 -31.70
N PRO A 505 -19.56 18.60 -31.78
CA PRO A 505 -19.01 19.15 -33.01
C PRO A 505 -17.59 18.64 -33.35
N TYR A 506 -16.83 18.14 -32.35
CA TYR A 506 -15.43 17.74 -32.51
C TYR A 506 -15.30 16.23 -32.79
N LYS A 507 -16.01 15.73 -33.78
CA LYS A 507 -16.01 14.29 -34.13
C LYS A 507 -14.67 13.75 -34.66
N LYS A 508 -13.70 14.61 -34.91
CA LYS A 508 -12.34 14.23 -35.31
C LYS A 508 -11.40 14.04 -34.11
N ASP A 509 -11.80 14.51 -32.93
CA ASP A 509 -11.02 14.30 -31.70
C ASP A 509 -11.19 12.86 -31.21
N PRO A 510 -10.17 12.30 -30.56
CA PRO A 510 -10.32 11.02 -29.92
C PRO A 510 -11.37 11.10 -28.80
N ALA A 511 -12.05 10.00 -28.53
CA ALA A 511 -12.94 9.91 -27.37
C ALA A 511 -12.14 10.23 -26.08
N PRO A 512 -12.79 10.83 -25.06
CA PRO A 512 -12.08 11.20 -23.80
C PRO A 512 -11.41 10.03 -23.07
N THR A 513 -11.79 8.80 -23.40
CA THR A 513 -11.23 7.57 -22.86
C THR A 513 -10.11 6.97 -23.69
N SER A 514 -9.89 7.43 -24.92
CA SER A 514 -8.93 6.86 -25.88
C SER A 514 -7.55 7.51 -25.74
N PHE A 515 -6.51 6.69 -25.85
CA PHE A 515 -5.12 7.11 -25.92
C PHE A 515 -4.56 6.90 -27.34
N VAL A 516 -3.26 7.13 -27.52
CA VAL A 516 -2.57 6.83 -28.78
C VAL A 516 -2.64 5.31 -29.03
N PRO A 517 -3.17 4.89 -30.17
CA PRO A 517 -3.28 3.47 -30.48
C PRO A 517 -1.94 2.79 -30.60
N GLY A 518 -1.82 1.59 -30.04
CA GLY A 518 -0.60 0.80 -30.13
C GLY A 518 0.62 1.50 -29.52
N ALA A 519 0.41 2.38 -28.53
CA ALA A 519 1.50 3.07 -27.86
C ALA A 519 2.56 2.09 -27.37
N ALA A 520 3.82 2.39 -27.67
CA ALA A 520 4.96 1.51 -27.41
C ALA A 520 5.52 1.74 -25.99
N TYR A 521 4.74 1.46 -24.95
CA TYR A 521 5.13 1.70 -23.55
C TYR A 521 6.43 1.01 -23.15
N HIS A 522 6.74 -0.15 -23.75
CA HIS A 522 7.99 -0.88 -23.50
C HIS A 522 9.25 -0.10 -23.88
N VAL A 523 9.17 0.81 -24.85
CA VAL A 523 10.31 1.62 -25.30
C VAL A 523 10.73 2.65 -24.24
N LEU A 524 9.83 3.02 -23.33
CA LEU A 524 10.17 3.98 -22.25
C LEU A 524 11.32 3.47 -21.38
N ILE A 525 11.32 2.21 -20.98
CA ILE A 525 12.40 1.65 -20.15
C ILE A 525 13.69 1.49 -20.95
N GLU A 526 13.61 1.23 -22.25
CA GLU A 526 14.78 1.10 -23.14
C GLU A 526 15.54 2.44 -23.28
N ALA A 527 14.81 3.57 -23.26
CA ALA A 527 15.41 4.90 -23.25
C ALA A 527 16.33 5.15 -22.05
N PHE A 528 16.15 4.39 -20.95
CA PHE A 528 16.94 4.46 -19.72
C PHE A 528 17.85 3.25 -19.53
N GLY A 529 18.05 2.42 -20.56
CA GLY A 529 18.94 1.26 -20.53
C GLY A 529 18.36 0.01 -19.85
N GLY A 530 17.05 -0.03 -19.57
CA GLY A 530 16.35 -1.23 -19.16
C GLY A 530 15.91 -2.08 -20.36
N LYS A 531 15.14 -3.13 -20.12
CA LYS A 531 14.68 -4.05 -21.16
C LYS A 531 13.18 -3.92 -21.42
N GLY A 532 12.80 -3.69 -22.67
CA GLY A 532 11.42 -3.63 -23.13
C GLY A 532 11.01 -4.85 -23.95
N TYR A 533 9.74 -5.27 -23.84
CA TYR A 533 9.14 -6.32 -24.67
C TYR A 533 7.75 -5.89 -25.15
N LEU A 534 7.43 -6.20 -26.39
CA LEU A 534 6.07 -6.15 -26.93
C LEU A 534 5.54 -7.58 -27.03
N ALA A 535 4.37 -7.84 -26.48
CA ALA A 535 3.75 -9.17 -26.49
C ALA A 535 2.29 -9.07 -26.95
N GLY A 536 1.99 -9.68 -28.09
CA GLY A 536 0.63 -9.82 -28.66
C GLY A 536 0.15 -11.26 -28.72
N THR A 537 1.02 -12.23 -28.39
CA THR A 537 0.73 -13.67 -28.42
C THR A 537 1.17 -14.37 -27.13
N PRO A 538 0.55 -15.52 -26.81
CA PRO A 538 0.93 -16.33 -25.63
C PRO A 538 2.42 -16.65 -25.55
N ASP A 539 3.05 -17.03 -26.67
CA ASP A 539 4.45 -17.44 -26.71
C ASP A 539 5.40 -16.27 -26.49
N GLU A 540 5.10 -15.10 -27.08
CA GLU A 540 5.84 -13.86 -26.83
C GLU A 540 5.78 -13.48 -25.34
N LEU A 541 4.59 -13.54 -24.73
CA LEU A 541 4.44 -13.20 -23.32
C LEU A 541 5.14 -14.20 -22.40
N LYS A 542 5.02 -15.51 -22.65
CA LYS A 542 5.72 -16.55 -21.90
C LYS A 542 7.24 -16.37 -21.96
N SER A 543 7.78 -16.08 -23.15
CA SER A 543 9.22 -15.84 -23.35
C SER A 543 9.68 -14.58 -22.61
N ALA A 544 8.96 -13.46 -22.75
CA ALA A 544 9.29 -12.21 -22.07
C ALA A 544 9.27 -12.36 -20.54
N LEU A 545 8.28 -13.06 -19.98
CA LEU A 545 8.20 -13.32 -18.54
C LEU A 545 9.36 -14.22 -18.06
N ALA A 546 9.67 -15.30 -18.78
CA ALA A 546 10.76 -16.21 -18.40
C ALA A 546 12.11 -15.49 -18.38
N GLU A 547 12.41 -14.68 -19.40
CA GLU A 547 13.64 -13.88 -19.47
C GLU A 547 13.68 -12.82 -18.36
N SER A 548 12.60 -12.06 -18.18
CA SER A 548 12.53 -10.96 -17.20
C SER A 548 12.63 -11.46 -15.76
N PHE A 549 11.95 -12.55 -15.41
CA PHE A 549 11.97 -13.12 -14.07
C PHE A 549 13.33 -13.71 -13.70
N SER A 550 13.99 -14.32 -14.69
CA SER A 550 15.36 -14.85 -14.53
C SER A 550 16.39 -13.73 -14.40
N ALA A 551 16.28 -12.70 -15.22
CA ALA A 551 17.24 -11.58 -15.23
C ALA A 551 17.16 -10.71 -13.95
N ARG A 552 15.99 -10.60 -13.31
CA ARG A 552 15.75 -9.76 -12.12
C ARG A 552 16.24 -8.32 -12.32
N LYS A 553 15.96 -7.76 -13.48
CA LYS A 553 16.32 -6.39 -13.88
C LYS A 553 15.07 -5.58 -14.20
N PRO A 554 15.16 -4.24 -14.16
CA PRO A 554 14.04 -3.37 -14.56
C PRO A 554 13.56 -3.69 -15.96
N THR A 555 12.29 -4.04 -16.09
CA THR A 555 11.71 -4.49 -17.36
C THR A 555 10.29 -3.93 -17.52
N VAL A 556 9.91 -3.57 -18.75
CA VAL A 556 8.52 -3.25 -19.12
C VAL A 556 8.07 -4.21 -20.21
N ILE A 557 6.99 -4.95 -19.99
CA ILE A 557 6.33 -5.81 -20.97
C ILE A 557 5.02 -5.14 -21.36
N ASN A 558 4.93 -4.67 -22.61
CA ASN A 558 3.72 -4.07 -23.19
C ASN A 558 2.87 -5.17 -23.82
N VAL A 559 1.75 -5.51 -23.18
CA VAL A 559 0.83 -6.57 -23.62
C VAL A 559 -0.33 -5.93 -24.37
N THR A 560 -0.43 -6.22 -25.66
CA THR A 560 -1.50 -5.67 -26.52
C THR A 560 -2.82 -6.38 -26.24
N ILE A 561 -3.80 -5.64 -25.73
CA ILE A 561 -5.14 -6.14 -25.45
C ILE A 561 -6.12 -5.63 -26.51
N ASP A 562 -7.00 -6.50 -27.00
CA ASP A 562 -8.10 -6.10 -27.87
C ASP A 562 -9.03 -5.13 -27.10
N PRO A 563 -9.20 -3.88 -27.56
CA PRO A 563 -10.09 -2.92 -26.90
C PRO A 563 -11.55 -3.39 -26.85
N TYR A 564 -11.95 -4.29 -27.74
CA TYR A 564 -13.30 -4.84 -27.82
C TYR A 564 -13.48 -6.19 -27.13
N ALA A 565 -12.43 -6.70 -26.48
CA ALA A 565 -12.45 -8.00 -25.78
C ALA A 565 -13.39 -8.04 -24.55
N GLY A 566 -14.01 -6.94 -24.21
CA GLY A 566 -15.11 -6.77 -23.28
C GLY A 566 -14.87 -7.34 -21.87
N ALA A 567 -14.38 -6.55 -20.97
CA ALA A 567 -14.61 -6.78 -19.56
C ALA A 567 -14.77 -5.41 -18.90
N GLU A 568 -15.91 -4.82 -19.00
CA GLU A 568 -16.29 -3.78 -18.06
C GLU A 568 -16.23 -4.39 -16.67
N SER A 569 -15.55 -3.73 -15.74
CA SER A 569 -15.51 -4.20 -14.36
C SER A 569 -16.94 -4.36 -13.87
N GLY A 570 -17.28 -5.48 -13.23
CA GLY A 570 -18.62 -5.72 -12.72
C GLY A 570 -19.15 -4.66 -11.75
N ARG A 571 -18.32 -3.66 -11.41
CA ARG A 571 -18.67 -2.48 -10.61
C ARG A 571 -19.42 -1.41 -11.40
N LEU A 572 -19.14 -1.26 -12.70
CA LEU A 572 -19.87 -0.31 -13.56
C LEU A 572 -21.27 -0.82 -13.89
N GLN A 573 -21.45 -2.14 -14.00
CA GLN A 573 -22.76 -2.76 -14.25
C GLN A 573 -23.76 -2.61 -13.09
N HIS A 574 -23.34 -2.25 -11.89
CA HIS A 574 -24.20 -2.07 -10.72
C HIS A 574 -24.58 -0.62 -10.41
N LYS A 575 -24.13 0.33 -11.24
CA LYS A 575 -24.43 1.77 -11.06
C LYS A 575 -25.36 2.34 -12.15
N ASN A 576 -25.73 1.55 -13.18
CA ASN A 576 -26.68 1.93 -14.21
C ASN A 576 -28.02 1.25 -13.98
#